data_a6dd7a9deee932f5c5f48acbfc14dc86
#
_entry.id   a6dd7a9deee932f5c5f48acbfc14dc86
#
_cell.length_a   1.000
_cell.length_b   1.000
_cell.length_c   1.000
_cell.angle_alpha   90.00
_cell.angle_beta   90.00
_cell.angle_gamma   90.00
#
_symmetry.space_group_name_H-M   'P 1'
#
loop_
_entity.id
_entity.type
_entity.pdbx_description
1 polymer ?
#
loop_
_entity_poly.entity_id
_entity_poly.type
_entity_poly.pdbx_seq_one_letter_code
_entity_poly.pdbx_strand_id
1 'polypeptide(L)'
;MRQTVFIALVAAALAAGQGTPVPKFTGPVPATSGSYPFLAADHSLVPFDLAKYGYVEQEFIVTGAANVYDWAADGSLTVKTEKAPYGTRILVRRPANPARFSGAVVVEPLGAARRFDWALMFGYLNAHILERGDAWVGITLPASADGLKKFNPTRYADVSFTNPNPGACPGAAKGKGASPDMEDGLRWDMISQVGALLKSSAAGSPFAGFRVEGLYMTTQFADITTYLNAIHSHARLANGKPVYDGYLLRNPAAPQRLSQCGQAPGANDPRRVVAKVDVPVIEVVAQGEVADSLWQRRPDSDDPGNRFRRYEIAGASHIDHDAYDRGFPTMADQAAAVGSAQGTPDFPFNAPCEPAIPLSTDPRLKYAYDMALVSLDQWARKGIAPVRATPIEVQDGKIVLDAAGNGVGGVRSPWVEVPAATYFTTTPGPGNCRELGHTEMFDKARMDSLYGSEKNYQSKFAQSVDQLVKAGWFTESDGKKIKADAVKK
;
A
#
# COMPACT_ATOMS: atom_id res chain seq x y z
N MET A 1 -4.41 65.99 12.49
CA MET A 1 -5.26 64.80 12.67
C MET A 1 -4.61 63.63 11.91
N ARG A 2 -3.98 62.72 12.61
CA ARG A 2 -3.43 61.49 12.01
C ARG A 2 -4.41 60.37 12.29
N GLN A 3 -5.01 59.83 11.26
CA GLN A 3 -5.86 58.64 11.35
C GLN A 3 -4.97 57.39 11.39
N THR A 4 -5.01 56.67 12.51
CA THR A 4 -4.37 55.38 12.68
C THR A 4 -5.35 54.33 12.18
N VAL A 5 -5.01 53.67 11.06
CA VAL A 5 -5.75 52.53 10.54
C VAL A 5 -5.32 51.30 11.32
N PHE A 6 -6.20 50.72 12.13
CA PHE A 6 -6.02 49.40 12.72
C PHE A 6 -6.38 48.33 11.67
N ILE A 7 -5.37 47.61 11.18
CA ILE A 7 -5.57 46.38 10.40
C ILE A 7 -5.76 45.27 11.41
N ALA A 8 -6.98 44.76 11.56
CA ALA A 8 -7.26 43.56 12.31
C ALA A 8 -6.80 42.33 11.49
N LEU A 9 -5.69 41.72 11.87
CA LEU A 9 -5.34 40.39 11.41
C LEU A 9 -6.32 39.40 12.08
N VAL A 10 -7.27 38.87 11.31
CA VAL A 10 -8.05 37.72 11.68
C VAL A 10 -7.15 36.48 11.36
N ALA A 11 -6.37 36.03 12.33
CA ALA A 11 -5.77 34.75 12.29
C ALA A 11 -6.89 33.72 12.47
N ALA A 12 -7.23 32.98 11.42
CA ALA A 12 -8.06 31.81 11.53
C ALA A 12 -7.27 30.75 12.33
N ALA A 13 -7.45 30.74 13.63
CA ALA A 13 -6.97 29.66 14.49
C ALA A 13 -7.70 28.39 14.06
N LEU A 14 -7.03 27.48 13.36
CA LEU A 14 -7.42 26.09 13.30
C LEU A 14 -7.65 25.63 14.75
N ALA A 15 -8.88 25.21 15.06
CA ALA A 15 -9.27 24.83 16.40
C ALA A 15 -8.38 23.64 16.86
N ALA A 16 -7.29 23.94 17.53
CA ALA A 16 -6.53 22.98 18.29
C ALA A 16 -7.37 22.58 19.51
N GLY A 17 -8.01 21.39 19.48
CA GLY A 17 -8.75 20.95 20.65
C GLY A 17 -9.59 19.70 20.54
N GLN A 18 -9.99 19.27 19.36
CA GLN A 18 -10.71 18.00 19.23
C GLN A 18 -9.91 17.07 18.30
N GLY A 19 -9.45 15.91 18.84
CA GLY A 19 -8.79 14.89 18.03
C GLY A 19 -9.67 14.37 16.90
N THR A 20 -9.10 13.62 15.98
CA THR A 20 -9.82 12.95 14.87
C THR A 20 -11.05 12.23 15.43
N PRO A 21 -12.27 12.56 14.98
CA PRO A 21 -13.48 11.97 15.51
C PRO A 21 -13.58 10.49 15.16
N VAL A 22 -14.10 9.70 16.10
CA VAL A 22 -14.43 8.29 15.86
C VAL A 22 -15.77 8.26 15.10
N PRO A 23 -15.82 7.67 13.89
CA PRO A 23 -17.03 7.62 13.09
C PRO A 23 -18.02 6.60 13.65
N LYS A 24 -19.27 6.67 13.20
CA LYS A 24 -20.27 5.64 13.47
C LYS A 24 -19.95 4.38 12.63
N PHE A 25 -20.35 3.22 13.15
CA PHE A 25 -20.18 1.96 12.41
C PHE A 25 -21.34 1.00 12.71
N THR A 26 -21.64 0.15 11.75
CA THR A 26 -22.57 -0.97 11.85
C THR A 26 -21.90 -2.24 11.38
N GLY A 27 -22.13 -3.34 12.10
CA GLY A 27 -21.53 -4.64 11.76
C GLY A 27 -21.16 -5.44 13.02
N PRO A 28 -20.54 -6.61 12.85
CA PRO A 28 -20.18 -7.16 11.55
C PRO A 28 -21.42 -7.49 10.70
N VAL A 29 -21.35 -7.13 9.39
CA VAL A 29 -22.43 -7.43 8.43
C VAL A 29 -22.47 -8.94 8.20
N PRO A 30 -23.60 -9.62 8.42
CA PRO A 30 -23.68 -11.07 8.24
C PRO A 30 -23.30 -11.52 6.81
N ALA A 31 -22.58 -12.62 6.71
CA ALA A 31 -22.28 -13.28 5.42
C ALA A 31 -23.15 -14.53 5.25
N THR A 32 -23.67 -14.69 4.04
CA THR A 32 -24.43 -15.87 3.59
C THR A 32 -23.94 -16.25 2.19
N SER A 33 -24.34 -17.41 1.68
CA SER A 33 -24.00 -17.82 0.31
C SER A 33 -24.51 -16.86 -0.78
N GLY A 34 -25.59 -16.11 -0.51
CA GLY A 34 -26.14 -15.10 -1.43
C GLY A 34 -25.73 -13.66 -1.13
N SER A 35 -25.05 -13.40 -0.02
CA SER A 35 -24.58 -12.06 0.37
C SER A 35 -23.32 -12.15 1.22
N TYR A 36 -22.16 -11.99 0.59
CA TYR A 36 -20.85 -12.06 1.19
C TYR A 36 -20.05 -10.76 0.91
N PRO A 37 -18.98 -10.48 1.66
CA PRO A 37 -18.15 -9.32 1.41
C PRO A 37 -17.52 -9.37 0.02
N PHE A 38 -17.53 -8.27 -0.71
CA PHE A 38 -16.70 -8.13 -1.91
C PHE A 38 -15.22 -8.30 -1.52
N LEU A 39 -14.44 -9.04 -2.31
CA LEU A 39 -13.05 -9.38 -1.97
C LEU A 39 -12.94 -10.28 -0.73
N ALA A 40 -13.95 -11.12 -0.42
CA ALA A 40 -13.82 -12.11 0.64
C ALA A 40 -12.66 -13.08 0.36
N ALA A 41 -12.07 -13.64 1.40
CA ALA A 41 -10.87 -14.48 1.29
C ALA A 41 -11.10 -15.73 0.43
N ASP A 42 -12.29 -16.34 0.52
CA ASP A 42 -12.74 -17.47 -0.28
C ASP A 42 -13.23 -17.09 -1.69
N HIS A 43 -13.32 -15.78 -1.98
CA HIS A 43 -13.67 -15.16 -3.25
C HIS A 43 -12.51 -14.35 -3.87
N SER A 44 -11.28 -14.65 -3.53
CA SER A 44 -10.09 -14.11 -4.22
C SER A 44 -9.72 -14.97 -5.45
N LEU A 45 -8.88 -14.45 -6.36
CA LEU A 45 -8.42 -15.22 -7.55
C LEU A 45 -7.80 -16.56 -7.15
N VAL A 46 -7.02 -16.58 -6.05
CA VAL A 46 -6.56 -17.81 -5.39
C VAL A 46 -7.22 -17.86 -4.02
N PRO A 47 -8.38 -18.55 -3.89
CA PRO A 47 -9.13 -18.63 -2.65
C PRO A 47 -8.32 -19.23 -1.51
N PHE A 48 -8.53 -18.73 -0.30
CA PHE A 48 -7.87 -19.27 0.89
C PHE A 48 -8.79 -19.25 2.10
N ASP A 49 -8.58 -20.24 2.96
CA ASP A 49 -9.36 -20.45 4.18
C ASP A 49 -8.64 -19.78 5.38
N LEU A 50 -9.17 -18.66 5.83
CA LEU A 50 -8.65 -17.92 6.99
C LEU A 50 -8.76 -18.73 8.30
N ALA A 51 -9.75 -19.62 8.43
CA ALA A 51 -9.93 -20.41 9.64
C ALA A 51 -8.74 -21.36 9.88
N LYS A 52 -8.10 -21.85 8.82
CA LYS A 52 -6.86 -22.66 8.92
C LYS A 52 -5.71 -21.93 9.60
N TYR A 53 -5.73 -20.59 9.55
CA TYR A 53 -4.76 -19.74 10.24
C TYR A 53 -5.25 -19.25 11.60
N GLY A 54 -6.48 -19.62 12.02
CA GLY A 54 -7.13 -19.14 13.22
C GLY A 54 -7.58 -17.68 13.12
N TYR A 55 -7.95 -17.23 11.92
CA TYR A 55 -8.43 -15.88 11.63
C TYR A 55 -9.92 -15.87 11.34
N VAL A 56 -10.50 -14.69 11.53
CA VAL A 56 -11.86 -14.35 11.09
C VAL A 56 -11.81 -13.20 10.11
N GLU A 57 -12.79 -13.18 9.19
CA GLU A 57 -13.08 -12.05 8.31
C GLU A 57 -14.40 -11.42 8.72
N GLN A 58 -14.41 -10.10 8.87
CA GLN A 58 -15.59 -9.33 9.26
C GLN A 58 -15.66 -8.06 8.44
N GLU A 59 -16.88 -7.66 8.10
CA GLU A 59 -17.14 -6.45 7.35
C GLU A 59 -17.99 -5.49 8.17
N PHE A 60 -17.64 -4.20 8.09
CA PHE A 60 -18.38 -3.13 8.76
C PHE A 60 -18.67 -2.00 7.76
N ILE A 61 -19.83 -1.38 7.90
CA ILE A 61 -20.13 -0.11 7.24
C ILE A 61 -19.82 1.01 8.23
N VAL A 62 -19.04 1.98 7.78
CA VAL A 62 -18.57 3.11 8.58
C VAL A 62 -19.13 4.40 7.97
N THR A 63 -19.80 5.22 8.79
CA THR A 63 -20.39 6.48 8.36
C THR A 63 -19.90 7.63 9.23
N GLY A 64 -19.67 8.77 8.60
CA GLY A 64 -19.14 9.96 9.27
C GLY A 64 -19.35 11.22 8.47
N ALA A 65 -18.63 12.26 8.88
CA ALA A 65 -18.55 13.52 8.17
C ALA A 65 -17.08 13.91 7.99
N ALA A 66 -16.70 14.26 6.77
CA ALA A 66 -15.35 14.59 6.35
C ALA A 66 -15.28 16.01 5.81
N ASN A 67 -14.17 16.70 6.01
CA ASN A 67 -13.90 17.93 5.32
C ASN A 67 -13.34 17.63 3.92
N VAL A 68 -13.64 18.50 2.97
CA VAL A 68 -13.02 18.51 1.65
C VAL A 68 -11.94 19.59 1.66
N TYR A 69 -10.73 19.21 1.33
CA TYR A 69 -9.57 20.10 1.35
C TYR A 69 -9.11 20.50 -0.04
N ASP A 70 -8.37 21.61 -0.10
CA ASP A 70 -7.58 21.99 -1.27
C ASP A 70 -6.31 22.74 -0.85
N TRP A 71 -5.37 22.87 -1.77
CA TRP A 71 -4.18 23.68 -1.58
C TRP A 71 -4.47 25.15 -1.84
N ALA A 72 -4.10 26.02 -0.91
CA ALA A 72 -4.04 27.44 -1.15
C ALA A 72 -2.85 27.81 -2.05
N ALA A 73 -2.81 29.01 -2.58
CA ALA A 73 -1.74 29.49 -3.44
C ALA A 73 -0.36 29.49 -2.75
N ASP A 74 -0.31 29.68 -1.44
CA ASP A 74 0.89 29.63 -0.62
C ASP A 74 1.31 28.20 -0.22
N GLY A 75 0.58 27.18 -0.68
CA GLY A 75 0.82 25.77 -0.37
C GLY A 75 0.25 25.31 0.97
N SER A 76 -0.45 26.16 1.72
CA SER A 76 -1.17 25.74 2.92
C SER A 76 -2.44 24.95 2.58
N LEU A 77 -2.95 24.19 3.55
CA LEU A 77 -4.18 23.42 3.40
C LEU A 77 -5.38 24.31 3.76
N THR A 78 -6.40 24.31 2.90
CA THR A 78 -7.67 25.01 3.14
C THR A 78 -8.84 24.04 3.13
N VAL A 79 -9.85 24.30 3.98
CA VAL A 79 -11.13 23.58 3.96
C VAL A 79 -12.04 24.24 2.94
N LYS A 80 -12.50 23.50 1.95
CA LYS A 80 -13.46 23.95 0.91
C LYS A 80 -14.89 23.64 1.30
N THR A 81 -15.12 22.51 1.93
CA THR A 81 -16.44 22.10 2.43
C THR A 81 -16.23 21.42 3.77
N GLU A 82 -16.99 21.86 4.76
CA GLU A 82 -16.93 21.28 6.10
C GLU A 82 -17.96 20.17 6.25
N LYS A 83 -17.56 19.10 6.96
CA LYS A 83 -18.46 18.07 7.50
C LYS A 83 -19.42 17.46 6.48
N ALA A 84 -18.98 17.24 5.23
CA ALA A 84 -19.77 16.54 4.24
C ALA A 84 -19.91 15.05 4.62
N PRO A 85 -21.14 14.48 4.54
CA PRO A 85 -21.37 13.11 4.95
C PRO A 85 -20.68 12.12 4.01
N TYR A 86 -20.19 11.01 4.59
CA TYR A 86 -19.69 9.86 3.84
C TYR A 86 -20.16 8.55 4.45
N GLY A 87 -20.20 7.51 3.62
CA GLY A 87 -20.33 6.12 4.03
C GLY A 87 -19.30 5.28 3.31
N THR A 88 -18.51 4.52 4.05
CA THR A 88 -17.54 3.58 3.49
C THR A 88 -17.71 2.20 4.09
N ARG A 89 -17.00 1.25 3.54
CA ARG A 89 -16.90 -0.13 4.02
C ARG A 89 -15.48 -0.43 4.44
N ILE A 90 -15.31 -1.15 5.55
CA ILE A 90 -14.05 -1.76 5.93
C ILE A 90 -14.17 -3.28 5.98
N LEU A 91 -13.15 -3.97 5.46
CA LEU A 91 -12.98 -5.42 5.54
C LEU A 91 -11.84 -5.72 6.51
N VAL A 92 -12.12 -6.49 7.55
CA VAL A 92 -11.19 -6.76 8.66
C VAL A 92 -10.83 -8.24 8.67
N ARG A 93 -9.54 -8.55 8.61
CA ARG A 93 -8.98 -9.89 8.78
C ARG A 93 -8.10 -9.87 10.02
N ARG A 94 -8.45 -10.62 11.04
CA ARG A 94 -7.72 -10.63 12.32
C ARG A 94 -7.75 -12.00 12.99
N PRO A 95 -6.83 -12.30 13.93
CA PRO A 95 -6.94 -13.49 14.77
C PRO A 95 -8.30 -13.58 15.44
N ALA A 96 -8.89 -14.77 15.46
CA ALA A 96 -10.14 -15.03 16.20
C ALA A 96 -9.89 -14.92 17.71
N ASN A 97 -8.74 -15.39 18.17
CA ASN A 97 -8.33 -15.34 19.58
C ASN A 97 -7.45 -14.11 19.83
N PRO A 98 -7.86 -13.16 20.72
CA PRO A 98 -7.06 -11.99 21.08
C PRO A 98 -5.65 -12.32 21.59
N ALA A 99 -5.45 -13.48 22.22
CA ALA A 99 -4.13 -13.91 22.71
C ALA A 99 -3.12 -14.20 21.59
N ARG A 100 -3.59 -14.43 20.36
CA ARG A 100 -2.72 -14.59 19.18
C ARG A 100 -2.44 -13.29 18.45
N PHE A 101 -3.10 -12.20 18.84
CA PHE A 101 -2.92 -10.92 18.19
C PHE A 101 -1.57 -10.29 18.57
N SER A 102 -0.77 -9.92 17.57
CA SER A 102 0.55 -9.31 17.75
C SER A 102 0.51 -7.88 18.31
N GLY A 103 -0.65 -7.23 18.27
CA GLY A 103 -0.82 -5.82 18.55
C GLY A 103 -0.68 -4.91 17.32
N ALA A 104 -0.29 -5.45 16.16
CA ALA A 104 -0.11 -4.68 14.93
C ALA A 104 -1.32 -4.80 14.00
N VAL A 105 -1.77 -3.67 13.47
CA VAL A 105 -2.81 -3.58 12.44
C VAL A 105 -2.25 -2.91 11.20
N VAL A 106 -2.33 -3.57 10.07
CA VAL A 106 -1.99 -3.05 8.74
C VAL A 106 -3.26 -2.54 8.08
N VAL A 107 -3.32 -1.25 7.80
CA VAL A 107 -4.47 -0.61 7.16
C VAL A 107 -4.12 -0.31 5.70
N GLU A 108 -4.96 -0.77 4.80
CA GLU A 108 -4.80 -0.58 3.36
C GLU A 108 -6.02 0.15 2.79
N PRO A 109 -5.92 1.45 2.45
CA PRO A 109 -6.83 2.06 1.50
C PRO A 109 -6.78 1.26 0.19
N LEU A 110 -7.90 0.63 -0.17
CA LEU A 110 -7.95 -0.35 -1.26
C LEU A 110 -7.74 0.30 -2.63
N GLY A 111 -7.12 -0.43 -3.54
CA GLY A 111 -7.00 0.01 -4.91
C GLY A 111 -8.39 0.19 -5.55
N ALA A 112 -8.62 1.33 -6.19
CA ALA A 112 -9.93 1.69 -6.74
C ALA A 112 -9.89 2.09 -8.23
N ALA A 113 -8.72 2.09 -8.86
CA ALA A 113 -8.54 2.51 -10.26
C ALA A 113 -9.35 1.68 -11.28
N ARG A 114 -9.80 0.48 -10.89
CA ARG A 114 -10.65 -0.41 -11.71
C ARG A 114 -12.13 -0.29 -11.38
N ARG A 115 -12.51 0.66 -10.51
CA ARG A 115 -13.87 0.88 -9.99
C ARG A 115 -14.42 -0.29 -9.18
N PHE A 116 -13.54 -1.12 -8.62
CA PHE A 116 -13.83 -2.11 -7.59
C PHE A 116 -12.63 -2.20 -6.64
N ASP A 117 -12.86 -2.74 -5.45
CA ASP A 117 -11.82 -2.89 -4.42
C ASP A 117 -10.86 -4.04 -4.75
N TRP A 118 -9.57 -3.79 -4.56
CA TRP A 118 -8.52 -4.80 -4.61
C TRP A 118 -7.39 -4.45 -3.63
N ALA A 119 -6.76 -5.47 -3.06
CA ALA A 119 -5.85 -5.35 -1.92
C ALA A 119 -4.44 -5.82 -2.29
N LEU A 120 -3.69 -4.98 -3.04
CA LEU A 120 -2.37 -5.33 -3.54
C LEU A 120 -1.39 -5.64 -2.42
N MET A 121 -1.39 -4.82 -1.37
CA MET A 121 -0.44 -4.99 -0.26
C MET A 121 -0.80 -6.21 0.58
N PHE A 122 -2.08 -6.52 0.76
CA PHE A 122 -2.46 -7.81 1.33
C PHE A 122 -2.01 -8.98 0.45
N GLY A 123 -2.08 -8.85 -0.86
CA GLY A 123 -1.53 -9.84 -1.80
C GLY A 123 -0.09 -10.20 -1.47
N TYR A 124 0.77 -9.22 -1.26
CA TYR A 124 2.17 -9.43 -0.86
C TYR A 124 2.32 -9.94 0.57
N LEU A 125 1.65 -9.30 1.53
CA LEU A 125 1.90 -9.44 2.96
C LEU A 125 1.08 -10.56 3.63
N ASN A 126 0.11 -11.19 2.94
CA ASN A 126 -0.86 -12.08 3.57
C ASN A 126 -0.22 -13.21 4.38
N ALA A 127 0.79 -13.90 3.86
CA ALA A 127 1.44 -15.00 4.55
C ALA A 127 2.13 -14.52 5.84
N HIS A 128 2.82 -13.41 5.79
CA HIS A 128 3.50 -12.80 6.93
C HIS A 128 2.50 -12.34 8.00
N ILE A 129 1.44 -11.62 7.61
CA ILE A 129 0.37 -11.17 8.50
C ILE A 129 -0.25 -12.35 9.24
N LEU A 130 -0.62 -13.42 8.51
CA LEU A 130 -1.28 -14.60 9.08
C LEU A 130 -0.35 -15.39 10.03
N GLU A 131 0.92 -15.51 9.72
CA GLU A 131 1.91 -16.19 10.58
C GLU A 131 2.20 -15.42 11.85
N ARG A 132 2.35 -14.10 11.73
CA ARG A 132 2.74 -13.24 12.83
C ARG A 132 1.60 -12.95 13.80
N GLY A 133 0.36 -13.13 13.39
CA GLY A 133 -0.81 -12.76 14.16
C GLY A 133 -1.15 -11.27 14.06
N ASP A 134 -0.71 -10.59 13.00
CA ASP A 134 -1.10 -9.20 12.71
C ASP A 134 -2.55 -9.18 12.21
N ALA A 135 -3.21 -8.02 12.30
CA ALA A 135 -4.48 -7.81 11.64
C ALA A 135 -4.31 -6.98 10.36
N TRP A 136 -5.23 -7.17 9.42
CA TRP A 136 -5.32 -6.35 8.23
C TRP A 136 -6.71 -5.75 8.10
N VAL A 137 -6.77 -4.50 7.64
CA VAL A 137 -8.02 -3.75 7.41
C VAL A 137 -7.96 -3.06 6.06
N GLY A 138 -8.80 -3.50 5.12
CA GLY A 138 -9.02 -2.83 3.84
C GLY A 138 -10.10 -1.75 3.96
N ILE A 139 -9.85 -0.55 3.42
CA ILE A 139 -10.81 0.56 3.40
C ILE A 139 -11.25 0.83 1.96
N THR A 140 -12.55 0.75 1.69
CA THR A 140 -13.11 1.12 0.37
C THR A 140 -12.95 2.61 0.10
N LEU A 141 -12.40 2.95 -1.08
CA LEU A 141 -12.26 4.33 -1.54
C LEU A 141 -13.41 4.76 -2.45
N PRO A 142 -13.63 6.08 -2.63
CA PRO A 142 -14.76 6.61 -3.39
C PRO A 142 -14.96 5.97 -4.77
N ALA A 143 -13.90 5.80 -5.56
CA ALA A 143 -14.00 5.28 -6.93
C ALA A 143 -14.52 3.83 -7.04
N SER A 144 -14.53 3.06 -5.94
CA SER A 144 -15.08 1.70 -5.88
C SER A 144 -16.57 1.65 -5.48
N ALA A 145 -17.13 2.74 -4.96
CA ALA A 145 -18.47 2.74 -4.35
C ALA A 145 -19.57 2.24 -5.30
N ASP A 146 -19.57 2.70 -6.55
CA ASP A 146 -20.55 2.28 -7.54
C ASP A 146 -20.39 0.79 -7.90
N GLY A 147 -19.17 0.28 -7.94
CA GLY A 147 -18.87 -1.13 -8.18
C GLY A 147 -19.44 -2.02 -7.08
N LEU A 148 -19.23 -1.63 -5.82
CA LEU A 148 -19.78 -2.37 -4.68
C LEU A 148 -21.33 -2.38 -4.69
N LYS A 149 -21.96 -1.23 -4.97
CA LYS A 149 -23.42 -1.14 -5.08
C LYS A 149 -23.98 -2.00 -6.22
N LYS A 150 -23.28 -2.10 -7.35
CA LYS A 150 -23.68 -3.02 -8.44
C LYS A 150 -23.53 -4.48 -8.04
N PHE A 151 -22.45 -4.82 -7.37
CA PHE A 151 -22.22 -6.17 -6.86
C PHE A 151 -23.30 -6.62 -5.87
N ASN A 152 -23.62 -5.78 -4.88
CA ASN A 152 -24.70 -6.06 -3.93
C ASN A 152 -25.34 -4.76 -3.43
N PRO A 153 -26.46 -4.32 -4.05
CA PRO A 153 -27.08 -3.02 -3.75
C PRO A 153 -27.66 -2.95 -2.33
N THR A 154 -28.11 -4.04 -1.76
CA THR A 154 -28.65 -4.07 -0.39
C THR A 154 -27.52 -3.99 0.63
N ARG A 155 -26.48 -4.80 0.44
CA ARG A 155 -25.32 -4.86 1.36
C ARG A 155 -24.57 -3.54 1.44
N TYR A 156 -24.42 -2.85 0.31
CA TYR A 156 -23.64 -1.62 0.18
C TYR A 156 -24.48 -0.36 -0.03
N ALA A 157 -25.76 -0.40 0.38
CA ALA A 157 -26.67 0.76 0.24
C ALA A 157 -26.10 2.04 0.86
N ASP A 158 -25.47 1.93 2.02
CA ASP A 158 -24.93 3.05 2.79
C ASP A 158 -23.51 3.48 2.38
N VAL A 159 -22.87 2.79 1.42
CA VAL A 159 -21.58 3.22 0.87
C VAL A 159 -21.80 4.42 -0.05
N SER A 160 -21.36 5.61 0.35
CA SER A 160 -21.63 6.84 -0.38
C SER A 160 -20.54 7.89 -0.16
N PHE A 161 -20.19 8.55 -1.24
CA PHE A 161 -19.25 9.67 -1.27
C PHE A 161 -19.85 10.81 -2.12
N THR A 162 -21.11 11.12 -1.85
CA THR A 162 -21.84 12.12 -2.63
C THR A 162 -21.12 13.45 -2.61
N ASN A 163 -20.95 14.04 -3.80
CA ASN A 163 -20.33 15.35 -3.95
C ASN A 163 -21.27 16.42 -3.37
N PRO A 164 -20.86 17.17 -2.35
CA PRO A 164 -21.68 18.23 -1.77
C PRO A 164 -21.86 19.43 -2.73
N ASN A 165 -21.02 19.53 -3.77
CA ASN A 165 -21.03 20.65 -4.73
C ASN A 165 -20.88 20.14 -6.20
N PRO A 166 -21.84 19.38 -6.72
CA PRO A 166 -21.69 18.67 -8.01
C PRO A 166 -21.51 19.60 -9.23
N GLY A 167 -21.88 20.86 -9.13
CA GLY A 167 -21.74 21.87 -10.21
C GLY A 167 -20.46 22.71 -10.15
N ALA A 168 -19.65 22.58 -9.11
CA ALA A 168 -18.52 23.49 -8.85
C ALA A 168 -17.38 23.39 -9.90
N CYS A 169 -17.22 22.24 -10.55
CA CYS A 169 -16.17 22.04 -11.56
C CYS A 169 -16.62 21.08 -12.68
N PRO A 170 -17.42 21.56 -13.62
CA PRO A 170 -18.05 20.70 -14.66
C PRO A 170 -17.08 19.95 -15.57
N GLY A 171 -15.79 20.27 -15.57
CA GLY A 171 -14.77 19.61 -16.37
C GLY A 171 -13.85 18.65 -15.61
N ALA A 172 -13.98 18.57 -14.29
CA ALA A 172 -13.01 17.83 -13.44
C ALA A 172 -13.23 16.31 -13.41
N ALA A 173 -14.37 15.82 -13.88
CA ALA A 173 -14.70 14.39 -13.89
C ALA A 173 -13.98 13.59 -14.99
N LYS A 174 -12.80 14.05 -15.47
CA LYS A 174 -11.99 13.37 -16.48
C LYS A 174 -10.93 12.52 -15.81
N GLY A 175 -11.22 11.24 -15.57
CA GLY A 175 -10.27 10.25 -15.04
C GLY A 175 -10.91 8.88 -14.86
N LYS A 176 -10.11 7.83 -14.76
CA LYS A 176 -10.61 6.47 -14.49
C LYS A 176 -11.31 6.47 -13.11
N GLY A 177 -12.62 6.22 -13.10
CA GLY A 177 -13.43 6.16 -11.88
C GLY A 177 -13.95 7.52 -11.36
N ALA A 178 -13.66 8.64 -11.99
CA ALA A 178 -14.20 9.95 -11.60
C ALA A 178 -15.66 10.08 -12.04
N SER A 179 -16.51 10.59 -11.13
CA SER A 179 -17.90 10.95 -11.37
C SER A 179 -18.14 12.37 -10.84
N PRO A 180 -18.89 13.23 -11.55
CA PRO A 180 -19.24 14.56 -11.04
C PRO A 180 -20.08 14.50 -9.76
N ASP A 181 -20.81 13.40 -9.54
CA ASP A 181 -21.67 13.21 -8.39
C ASP A 181 -20.91 12.67 -7.16
N MET A 182 -19.60 12.43 -7.29
CA MET A 182 -18.74 11.88 -6.25
C MET A 182 -17.65 12.88 -5.85
N GLU A 183 -17.43 13.07 -4.54
CA GLU A 183 -16.30 13.84 -4.00
C GLU A 183 -15.20 12.91 -3.49
N ASP A 184 -14.15 12.82 -4.26
CA ASP A 184 -13.01 11.97 -3.96
C ASP A 184 -12.20 12.45 -2.74
N GLY A 185 -12.26 13.73 -2.42
CA GLY A 185 -11.57 14.35 -1.28
C GLY A 185 -12.10 13.93 0.09
N LEU A 186 -13.31 13.36 0.17
CA LEU A 186 -13.87 12.84 1.44
C LEU A 186 -13.00 11.72 2.05
N ARG A 187 -12.21 11.02 1.22
CA ARG A 187 -11.35 9.91 1.66
C ARG A 187 -10.31 10.32 2.69
N TRP A 188 -9.85 11.57 2.70
CA TRP A 188 -8.73 11.97 3.55
C TRP A 188 -9.08 11.94 5.04
N ASP A 189 -10.13 12.63 5.44
CA ASP A 189 -10.63 12.56 6.82
C ASP A 189 -11.19 11.18 7.14
N MET A 190 -11.88 10.54 6.19
CA MET A 190 -12.40 9.18 6.36
C MET A 190 -11.31 8.18 6.75
N ILE A 191 -10.16 8.18 6.06
CA ILE A 191 -9.01 7.31 6.39
C ILE A 191 -8.52 7.59 7.83
N SER A 192 -8.43 8.88 8.21
CA SER A 192 -8.06 9.28 9.57
C SER A 192 -9.08 8.80 10.61
N GLN A 193 -10.36 8.97 10.34
CA GLN A 193 -11.46 8.58 11.23
C GLN A 193 -11.56 7.05 11.38
N VAL A 194 -11.37 6.29 10.30
CA VAL A 194 -11.25 4.82 10.39
C VAL A 194 -10.07 4.43 11.28
N GLY A 195 -8.91 5.05 11.12
CA GLY A 195 -7.76 4.81 11.99
C GLY A 195 -8.07 5.09 13.47
N ALA A 196 -8.79 6.17 13.76
CA ALA A 196 -9.25 6.48 15.12
C ALA A 196 -10.25 5.44 15.66
N LEU A 197 -11.16 4.92 14.80
CA LEU A 197 -12.07 3.82 15.17
C LEU A 197 -11.30 2.56 15.54
N LEU A 198 -10.28 2.17 14.76
CA LEU A 198 -9.50 0.96 15.00
C LEU A 198 -8.70 1.02 16.32
N LYS A 199 -8.33 2.22 16.79
CA LYS A 199 -7.69 2.46 18.08
C LYS A 199 -8.69 2.73 19.21
N SER A 200 -9.99 2.83 18.92
CA SER A 200 -11.02 3.12 19.92
C SER A 200 -11.37 1.89 20.74
N SER A 201 -11.82 2.12 21.98
CA SER A 201 -12.40 1.09 22.86
C SER A 201 -13.91 1.00 22.74
N ALA A 202 -14.51 1.56 21.68
CA ALA A 202 -15.95 1.55 21.50
C ALA A 202 -16.51 0.12 21.47
N ALA A 203 -17.59 -0.11 22.22
CA ALA A 203 -18.23 -1.41 22.25
C ALA A 203 -18.70 -1.84 20.85
N GLY A 204 -18.40 -3.08 20.47
CA GLY A 204 -18.72 -3.61 19.13
C GLY A 204 -17.80 -3.13 18.02
N SER A 205 -16.78 -2.30 18.31
CA SER A 205 -15.77 -1.91 17.32
C SER A 205 -14.99 -3.14 16.82
N PRO A 206 -14.39 -3.08 15.62
CA PRO A 206 -13.66 -4.22 15.04
C PRO A 206 -12.59 -4.82 15.94
N PHE A 207 -12.02 -4.00 16.83
CA PHE A 207 -10.98 -4.39 17.79
C PHE A 207 -11.41 -4.32 19.25
N ALA A 208 -12.72 -4.38 19.54
CA ALA A 208 -13.20 -4.52 20.89
C ALA A 208 -12.60 -5.77 21.56
N GLY A 209 -11.93 -5.60 22.70
CA GLY A 209 -11.23 -6.69 23.38
C GLY A 209 -9.83 -7.02 22.83
N PHE A 210 -9.35 -6.30 21.82
CA PHE A 210 -7.98 -6.39 21.28
C PHE A 210 -7.18 -5.15 21.69
N ARG A 211 -5.90 -5.34 21.98
CA ARG A 211 -4.99 -4.22 22.28
C ARG A 211 -4.20 -3.85 21.04
N VAL A 212 -4.63 -2.81 20.34
CA VAL A 212 -3.90 -2.25 19.20
C VAL A 212 -2.72 -1.44 19.71
N GLU A 213 -1.50 -1.88 19.43
CA GLU A 213 -0.24 -1.25 19.87
C GLU A 213 0.47 -0.52 18.73
N GLY A 214 0.24 -0.94 17.48
CA GLY A 214 0.75 -0.30 16.26
C GLY A 214 -0.30 -0.29 15.16
N LEU A 215 -0.54 0.86 14.56
CA LEU A 215 -1.44 1.03 13.42
C LEU A 215 -0.63 1.58 12.24
N TYR A 216 -0.42 0.76 11.22
CA TYR A 216 0.44 1.07 10.08
C TYR A 216 -0.39 1.20 8.82
N MET A 217 -0.24 2.31 8.10
CA MET A 217 -0.90 2.47 6.82
C MET A 217 0.03 2.04 5.69
N THR A 218 -0.50 1.22 4.79
CA THR A 218 0.15 0.85 3.53
C THR A 218 -0.82 1.01 2.39
N THR A 219 -0.34 1.42 1.23
CA THR A 219 -1.10 1.43 -0.01
C THR A 219 -0.15 1.50 -1.18
N GLN A 220 -0.65 1.23 -2.36
CA GLN A 220 0.05 1.52 -3.59
C GLN A 220 -0.25 2.96 -4.04
N PHE A 221 0.68 3.55 -4.80
CA PHE A 221 0.52 4.84 -5.48
C PHE A 221 0.50 6.08 -4.57
N ALA A 222 -0.08 7.14 -5.12
CA ALA A 222 0.03 8.51 -4.62
C ALA A 222 -0.81 8.81 -3.37
N ASP A 223 -1.73 7.93 -2.97
CA ASP A 223 -2.63 8.20 -1.86
C ASP A 223 -1.86 8.43 -0.55
N ILE A 224 -0.89 7.58 -0.28
CA ILE A 224 -0.11 7.70 0.95
C ILE A 224 0.80 8.94 0.95
N THR A 225 1.42 9.28 -0.20
CA THR A 225 2.21 10.52 -0.34
C THR A 225 1.34 11.75 -0.11
N THR A 226 0.12 11.77 -0.70
CA THR A 226 -0.84 12.84 -0.50
C THR A 226 -1.27 12.95 0.96
N TYR A 227 -1.59 11.80 1.60
CA TYR A 227 -1.97 11.75 3.00
C TYR A 227 -0.87 12.28 3.92
N LEU A 228 0.37 11.83 3.71
CA LEU A 228 1.52 12.30 4.49
C LEU A 228 1.73 13.80 4.36
N ASN A 229 1.63 14.33 3.14
CA ASN A 229 1.97 15.71 2.86
C ASN A 229 0.86 16.71 3.23
N ALA A 230 -0.41 16.26 3.25
CA ALA A 230 -1.56 17.13 3.49
C ALA A 230 -2.25 16.86 4.83
N ILE A 231 -2.38 15.59 5.22
CA ILE A 231 -3.34 15.18 6.25
C ILE A 231 -2.67 14.77 7.57
N HIS A 232 -1.53 14.10 7.50
CA HIS A 232 -0.87 13.52 8.67
C HIS A 232 -0.69 14.50 9.84
N SER A 233 -0.34 15.75 9.53
CA SER A 233 -0.04 16.77 10.58
C SER A 233 -1.22 17.07 11.49
N HIS A 234 -2.44 16.97 11.01
CA HIS A 234 -3.67 17.21 11.78
C HIS A 234 -4.49 15.94 12.09
N ALA A 235 -4.12 14.80 11.51
CA ALA A 235 -4.73 13.51 11.86
C ALA A 235 -4.21 13.02 13.23
N ARG A 236 -4.79 13.55 14.30
CA ARG A 236 -4.38 13.29 15.69
C ARG A 236 -5.51 12.68 16.50
N LEU A 237 -5.17 11.79 17.43
CA LEU A 237 -6.09 11.31 18.45
C LEU A 237 -6.33 12.40 19.52
N ALA A 238 -7.32 12.24 20.37
CA ALA A 238 -7.64 13.19 21.44
C ALA A 238 -6.45 13.45 22.40
N ASN A 239 -5.51 12.50 22.52
CA ASN A 239 -4.29 12.64 23.33
C ASN A 239 -3.11 13.28 22.57
N GLY A 240 -3.35 13.82 21.38
CA GLY A 240 -2.35 14.46 20.51
C GLY A 240 -1.44 13.51 19.74
N LYS A 241 -1.51 12.20 19.96
CA LYS A 241 -0.71 11.23 19.20
C LYS A 241 -1.21 11.10 17.76
N PRO A 242 -0.34 10.79 16.79
CA PRO A 242 -0.76 10.48 15.43
C PRO A 242 -1.80 9.35 15.38
N VAL A 243 -2.72 9.42 14.43
CA VAL A 243 -3.67 8.32 14.17
C VAL A 243 -2.92 7.08 13.71
N TYR A 244 -2.00 7.21 12.77
CA TYR A 244 -1.14 6.13 12.30
C TYR A 244 0.24 6.24 12.93
N ASP A 245 0.79 5.09 13.36
CA ASP A 245 2.08 5.01 14.05
C ASP A 245 3.25 4.82 13.07
N GLY A 246 2.98 4.60 11.79
CA GLY A 246 3.97 4.48 10.73
C GLY A 246 3.36 4.19 9.37
N TYR A 247 4.19 4.29 8.34
CA TYR A 247 3.78 4.16 6.94
C TYR A 247 4.73 3.25 6.16
N LEU A 248 4.15 2.31 5.40
CA LEU A 248 4.87 1.47 4.44
C LEU A 248 4.40 1.83 3.03
N LEU A 249 5.25 2.52 2.27
CA LEU A 249 4.95 2.98 0.93
C LEU A 249 5.45 1.98 -0.10
N ARG A 250 4.58 1.64 -1.04
CA ARG A 250 4.96 0.90 -2.23
C ARG A 250 4.99 1.86 -3.42
N ASN A 251 6.15 1.95 -4.07
CA ASN A 251 6.32 2.71 -5.31
C ASN A 251 5.68 4.09 -5.23
N PRO A 252 6.24 5.00 -4.44
CA PRO A 252 5.64 6.30 -4.23
C PRO A 252 5.44 7.02 -5.57
N ALA A 253 4.26 7.54 -5.78
CA ALA A 253 3.90 8.32 -6.96
C ALA A 253 3.67 9.79 -6.59
N ALA A 254 3.62 10.64 -7.60
CA ALA A 254 3.31 12.05 -7.39
C ALA A 254 1.96 12.21 -6.67
N PRO A 255 1.85 13.12 -5.67
CA PRO A 255 0.62 13.36 -4.94
C PRO A 255 -0.54 13.67 -5.87
N GLN A 256 -1.71 13.26 -5.44
CA GLN A 256 -2.96 13.52 -6.14
C GLN A 256 -3.55 14.88 -5.74
N ARG A 257 -4.58 15.29 -6.45
CA ARG A 257 -5.46 16.40 -6.02
C ARG A 257 -6.17 16.05 -4.71
N LEU A 258 -6.43 17.04 -3.89
CA LEU A 258 -7.09 16.85 -2.59
C LEU A 258 -8.62 16.78 -2.69
N SER A 259 -9.21 17.37 -3.72
CA SER A 259 -10.63 17.38 -3.97
C SER A 259 -10.96 17.10 -5.43
N GLN A 260 -12.22 16.84 -5.72
CA GLN A 260 -12.71 16.66 -7.09
C GLN A 260 -12.36 17.87 -7.99
N CYS A 261 -12.40 19.06 -7.44
CA CYS A 261 -12.10 20.32 -8.14
C CYS A 261 -10.63 20.76 -8.02
N GLY A 262 -9.84 20.12 -7.17
CA GLY A 262 -8.46 20.50 -6.86
C GLY A 262 -7.48 20.19 -7.99
N GLN A 263 -6.30 20.77 -7.87
CA GLN A 263 -5.17 20.50 -8.75
C GLN A 263 -4.13 19.66 -8.02
N ALA A 264 -3.54 18.68 -8.73
CA ALA A 264 -2.37 17.99 -8.24
C ALA A 264 -1.14 18.90 -8.24
N PRO A 265 -0.19 18.72 -7.29
CA PRO A 265 1.07 19.46 -7.30
C PRO A 265 1.81 19.32 -8.63
N GLY A 266 2.27 20.45 -9.20
CA GLY A 266 3.00 20.49 -10.48
C GLY A 266 4.37 19.81 -10.44
N ALA A 267 5.01 19.62 -11.61
CA ALA A 267 6.22 18.82 -11.76
C ALA A 267 7.40 19.23 -10.84
N ASN A 268 7.53 20.52 -10.54
CA ASN A 268 8.61 21.05 -9.69
C ASN A 268 8.14 21.40 -8.27
N ASP A 269 6.97 20.96 -7.88
CA ASP A 269 6.41 21.27 -6.57
C ASP A 269 7.09 20.41 -5.48
N PRO A 270 7.62 21.01 -4.39
CA PRO A 270 8.29 20.27 -3.32
C PRO A 270 7.34 19.29 -2.60
N ARG A 271 6.03 19.51 -2.66
CA ARG A 271 5.02 18.59 -2.11
C ARG A 271 4.96 17.24 -2.83
N ARG A 272 5.65 17.08 -3.95
CA ARG A 272 5.74 15.78 -4.64
C ARG A 272 6.60 14.77 -3.89
N VAL A 273 7.56 15.23 -3.10
CA VAL A 273 8.40 14.35 -2.26
C VAL A 273 7.71 14.10 -0.94
N VAL A 274 7.84 12.89 -0.42
CA VAL A 274 7.26 12.50 0.89
C VAL A 274 7.74 13.44 1.98
N ALA A 275 6.81 14.02 2.72
CA ALA A 275 7.08 14.99 3.78
C ALA A 275 7.86 14.37 4.96
N LYS A 276 8.52 15.22 5.72
CA LYS A 276 9.05 14.84 7.04
C LYS A 276 7.88 14.76 8.02
N VAL A 277 7.76 13.63 8.70
CA VAL A 277 6.68 13.38 9.66
C VAL A 277 7.26 12.77 10.95
N ASP A 278 6.50 12.87 12.04
CA ASP A 278 6.90 12.46 13.39
C ASP A 278 6.76 10.96 13.67
N VAL A 279 6.45 10.16 12.65
CA VAL A 279 6.39 8.69 12.70
C VAL A 279 7.32 8.07 11.66
N PRO A 280 7.72 6.79 11.80
CA PRO A 280 8.55 6.13 10.80
C PRO A 280 7.85 5.97 9.45
N VAL A 281 8.62 6.15 8.39
CA VAL A 281 8.22 5.94 7.00
C VAL A 281 9.24 5.04 6.32
N ILE A 282 8.78 3.96 5.72
CA ILE A 282 9.61 3.08 4.88
C ILE A 282 9.03 3.05 3.47
N GLU A 283 9.85 3.39 2.48
CA GLU A 283 9.54 3.22 1.06
C GLU A 283 10.19 1.96 0.51
N VAL A 284 9.45 1.18 -0.24
CA VAL A 284 9.97 0.04 -1.02
C VAL A 284 9.69 0.29 -2.49
N VAL A 285 10.74 0.34 -3.30
CA VAL A 285 10.70 0.69 -4.73
C VAL A 285 11.29 -0.45 -5.54
N ALA A 286 10.56 -0.96 -6.51
CA ALA A 286 11.06 -1.97 -7.43
C ALA A 286 12.09 -1.36 -8.39
N GLN A 287 13.14 -2.10 -8.76
CA GLN A 287 14.15 -1.62 -9.71
C GLN A 287 13.54 -1.06 -11.00
N GLY A 288 12.48 -1.70 -11.52
CA GLY A 288 11.79 -1.24 -12.73
C GLY A 288 11.21 0.17 -12.66
N GLU A 289 11.15 0.77 -11.47
CA GLU A 289 10.60 2.13 -11.24
C GLU A 289 11.65 3.14 -10.79
N VAL A 290 12.87 2.67 -10.48
CA VAL A 290 13.91 3.54 -9.91
C VAL A 290 14.25 4.70 -10.84
N ALA A 291 14.48 4.43 -12.13
CA ALA A 291 14.86 5.46 -13.10
C ALA A 291 13.79 6.56 -13.23
N ASP A 292 12.51 6.19 -13.20
CA ASP A 292 11.38 7.11 -13.30
C ASP A 292 11.08 7.85 -12.00
N SER A 293 11.63 7.39 -10.86
CA SER A 293 11.36 7.92 -9.52
C SER A 293 12.58 8.56 -8.83
N LEU A 294 13.65 8.87 -9.56
CA LEU A 294 14.86 9.51 -9.01
C LEU A 294 14.56 10.83 -8.29
N TRP A 295 13.59 11.59 -8.78
CA TRP A 295 13.15 12.85 -8.18
C TRP A 295 12.53 12.69 -6.78
N GLN A 296 12.14 11.48 -6.38
CA GLN A 296 11.60 11.17 -5.05
C GLN A 296 12.69 10.74 -4.06
N ARG A 297 13.90 10.47 -4.52
CA ARG A 297 14.99 10.08 -3.64
C ARG A 297 15.28 11.17 -2.63
N ARG A 298 15.31 10.80 -1.37
CA ARG A 298 15.79 11.63 -0.28
C ARG A 298 16.67 10.80 0.66
N PRO A 299 17.57 11.43 1.44
CA PRO A 299 18.43 10.70 2.37
C PRO A 299 17.64 9.98 3.46
N ASP A 300 18.12 8.80 3.84
CA ASP A 300 17.70 8.11 5.06
C ASP A 300 17.94 8.96 6.29
N SER A 301 17.04 8.92 7.26
CA SER A 301 17.15 9.69 8.49
C SER A 301 16.62 8.91 9.69
N ASP A 302 17.29 9.07 10.84
CA ASP A 302 16.88 8.53 12.14
C ASP A 302 16.31 9.63 13.06
N ASP A 303 16.25 10.88 12.61
CA ASP A 303 15.76 12.01 13.38
C ASP A 303 14.30 11.77 13.81
N PRO A 304 13.91 12.00 15.07
CA PRO A 304 12.55 11.71 15.57
C PRO A 304 11.42 12.35 14.75
N GLY A 305 11.64 13.55 14.22
CA GLY A 305 10.68 14.25 13.34
C GLY A 305 10.83 13.93 11.86
N ASN A 306 11.67 12.95 11.50
CA ASN A 306 11.96 12.63 10.11
C ASN A 306 12.53 11.21 9.96
N ARG A 307 11.94 10.21 10.63
CA ARG A 307 12.39 8.82 10.51
C ARG A 307 12.03 8.26 9.14
N PHE A 308 13.04 7.96 8.31
CA PHE A 308 12.82 7.58 6.92
C PHE A 308 13.84 6.54 6.43
N ARG A 309 13.37 5.56 5.66
CA ARG A 309 14.16 4.60 4.88
C ARG A 309 13.58 4.46 3.48
N ARG A 310 14.48 4.31 2.51
CA ARG A 310 14.11 3.94 1.14
C ARG A 310 14.87 2.69 0.73
N TYR A 311 14.13 1.65 0.35
CA TYR A 311 14.67 0.38 -0.12
C TYR A 311 14.33 0.21 -1.60
N GLU A 312 15.37 0.17 -2.43
CA GLU A 312 15.25 -0.10 -3.85
C GLU A 312 15.64 -1.55 -4.08
N ILE A 313 14.72 -2.37 -4.61
CA ILE A 313 14.87 -3.82 -4.67
C ILE A 313 15.42 -4.22 -6.03
N ALA A 314 16.68 -4.67 -6.04
CA ALA A 314 17.36 -5.10 -7.25
C ALA A 314 16.67 -6.31 -7.90
N GLY A 315 16.54 -6.29 -9.22
CA GLY A 315 15.89 -7.32 -10.02
C GLY A 315 14.36 -7.39 -9.90
N ALA A 316 13.70 -6.49 -9.14
CA ALA A 316 12.25 -6.49 -8.99
C ALA A 316 11.57 -5.66 -10.09
N SER A 317 10.49 -6.19 -10.67
CA SER A 317 9.59 -5.49 -11.58
C SER A 317 8.48 -4.74 -10.80
N HIS A 318 7.77 -3.83 -11.50
CA HIS A 318 6.62 -3.14 -10.91
C HIS A 318 5.54 -4.09 -10.44
N ILE A 319 5.26 -5.14 -11.21
CA ILE A 319 4.23 -6.13 -10.93
C ILE A 319 4.87 -7.51 -10.86
N ASP A 320 4.49 -8.30 -9.84
CA ASP A 320 4.73 -9.72 -9.78
C ASP A 320 3.44 -10.50 -9.47
N HIS A 321 3.50 -11.82 -9.55
CA HIS A 321 2.32 -12.70 -9.47
C HIS A 321 1.68 -12.71 -8.08
N ASP A 322 2.48 -12.70 -7.02
CA ASP A 322 2.00 -12.85 -5.63
C ASP A 322 1.00 -11.75 -5.23
N ALA A 323 1.13 -10.55 -5.81
CA ALA A 323 0.26 -9.42 -5.52
C ALA A 323 -1.20 -9.65 -5.89
N TYR A 324 -1.43 -10.44 -6.95
CA TYR A 324 -2.77 -10.61 -7.52
C TYR A 324 -3.53 -11.79 -6.93
N ASP A 325 -2.87 -12.88 -6.59
CA ASP A 325 -3.48 -14.14 -6.19
C ASP A 325 -4.53 -13.99 -5.09
N ARG A 326 -4.19 -13.30 -4.02
CA ARG A 326 -5.05 -13.09 -2.84
C ARG A 326 -5.50 -11.65 -2.66
N GLY A 327 -5.01 -10.76 -3.50
CA GLY A 327 -5.34 -9.34 -3.48
C GLY A 327 -6.46 -8.94 -4.44
N PHE A 328 -6.87 -9.83 -5.37
CA PHE A 328 -7.92 -9.57 -6.34
C PHE A 328 -9.15 -10.45 -6.11
N PRO A 329 -10.37 -9.92 -6.35
CA PRO A 329 -11.60 -10.70 -6.32
C PRO A 329 -11.68 -11.64 -7.52
N THR A 330 -12.55 -12.67 -7.43
CA THR A 330 -12.83 -13.57 -8.56
C THR A 330 -13.29 -12.81 -9.80
N MET A 331 -13.11 -13.42 -10.97
CA MET A 331 -13.56 -12.88 -12.25
C MET A 331 -15.07 -12.62 -12.28
N ALA A 332 -15.83 -13.50 -11.61
CA ALA A 332 -17.29 -13.35 -11.50
C ALA A 332 -17.67 -12.11 -10.68
N ASP A 333 -17.00 -11.88 -9.55
CA ASP A 333 -17.25 -10.72 -8.70
C ASP A 333 -16.83 -9.41 -9.38
N GLN A 334 -15.71 -9.42 -10.12
CA GLN A 334 -15.31 -8.28 -10.95
C GLN A 334 -16.38 -7.95 -11.99
N ALA A 335 -16.90 -8.97 -12.70
CA ALA A 335 -17.95 -8.79 -13.71
C ALA A 335 -19.25 -8.26 -13.08
N ALA A 336 -19.62 -8.77 -11.90
CA ALA A 336 -20.78 -8.28 -11.16
C ALA A 336 -20.63 -6.81 -10.74
N ALA A 337 -19.43 -6.38 -10.36
CA ALA A 337 -19.17 -5.00 -9.91
C ALA A 337 -19.14 -3.99 -11.07
N VAL A 338 -18.55 -4.33 -12.23
CA VAL A 338 -18.29 -3.36 -13.30
C VAL A 338 -18.83 -3.76 -14.68
N GLY A 339 -19.61 -4.84 -14.76
CA GLY A 339 -20.27 -5.31 -15.99
C GLY A 339 -19.37 -6.15 -16.90
N SER A 340 -18.11 -6.32 -16.56
CA SER A 340 -17.17 -7.19 -17.27
C SER A 340 -16.00 -7.57 -16.36
N ALA A 341 -15.41 -8.74 -16.56
CA ALA A 341 -14.15 -9.05 -15.94
C ALA A 341 -13.07 -8.12 -16.51
N GLN A 342 -12.39 -7.39 -15.64
CA GLN A 342 -11.30 -6.45 -16.03
C GLN A 342 -9.94 -7.12 -16.05
N GLY A 343 -9.90 -8.40 -15.79
CA GLY A 343 -8.76 -9.27 -15.85
C GLY A 343 -9.21 -10.65 -16.27
N THR A 344 -8.31 -11.47 -16.74
CA THR A 344 -8.44 -12.91 -16.87
C THR A 344 -7.69 -13.55 -15.70
N PRO A 345 -7.77 -14.86 -15.45
CA PRO A 345 -6.89 -15.52 -14.51
C PRO A 345 -5.41 -15.19 -14.78
N ASP A 346 -5.09 -14.84 -16.02
CA ASP A 346 -3.75 -14.44 -16.46
C ASP A 346 -3.54 -12.93 -16.49
N PHE A 347 -4.48 -12.11 -15.99
CA PHE A 347 -4.23 -10.67 -15.88
C PHE A 347 -3.23 -10.39 -14.75
N PRO A 348 -2.25 -9.48 -14.96
CA PRO A 348 -1.92 -8.71 -16.18
C PRO A 348 -1.16 -9.50 -17.26
N PHE A 349 -1.06 -10.77 -17.17
CA PHE A 349 -0.13 -11.72 -17.73
C PHE A 349 -0.50 -12.21 -19.12
N ASN A 350 -1.66 -11.87 -19.60
CA ASN A 350 -2.11 -12.07 -20.98
C ASN A 350 -1.74 -10.91 -21.92
N ALA A 351 -0.90 -9.97 -21.48
CA ALA A 351 -0.40 -8.94 -22.35
C ALA A 351 0.47 -9.58 -23.44
N PRO A 352 0.38 -9.12 -24.71
CA PRO A 352 1.17 -9.65 -25.83
C PRO A 352 2.61 -9.12 -25.74
N CYS A 353 3.34 -9.57 -24.73
CA CYS A 353 4.73 -9.20 -24.50
C CYS A 353 5.69 -10.18 -25.19
N GLU A 354 6.87 -9.71 -25.57
CA GLU A 354 7.93 -10.53 -26.16
C GLU A 354 9.19 -10.48 -25.25
N PRO A 355 9.66 -11.59 -24.70
CA PRO A 355 9.10 -12.94 -24.83
C PRO A 355 7.73 -13.06 -24.15
N ALA A 356 6.89 -14.00 -24.64
CA ALA A 356 5.64 -14.33 -23.97
C ALA A 356 5.96 -14.79 -22.55
N ILE A 357 5.52 -14.02 -21.57
CA ILE A 357 5.93 -14.17 -20.18
C ILE A 357 5.09 -15.23 -19.52
N PRO A 358 5.68 -16.17 -18.78
CA PRO A 358 5.21 -16.42 -17.46
C PRO A 358 5.80 -15.32 -16.58
N LEU A 359 4.99 -14.58 -15.86
CA LEU A 359 5.49 -13.64 -14.90
C LEU A 359 6.48 -14.30 -13.99
N SER A 360 7.48 -13.53 -13.66
CA SER A 360 8.39 -13.89 -12.60
C SER A 360 7.57 -14.20 -11.33
N THR A 361 7.46 -15.46 -11.00
CA THR A 361 6.97 -15.93 -9.70
C THR A 361 8.03 -15.75 -8.62
N ASP A 362 8.97 -14.84 -8.87
CA ASP A 362 10.10 -14.58 -8.01
C ASP A 362 9.66 -13.77 -6.78
N PRO A 363 9.75 -14.33 -5.59
CA PRO A 363 9.14 -13.76 -4.38
C PRO A 363 9.95 -12.61 -3.76
N ARG A 364 10.79 -11.92 -4.52
CA ARG A 364 11.69 -10.87 -3.99
C ARG A 364 10.96 -9.71 -3.35
N LEU A 365 9.93 -9.17 -4.02
CA LEU A 365 9.15 -8.06 -3.47
C LEU A 365 8.40 -8.46 -2.20
N LYS A 366 7.79 -9.64 -2.18
CA LYS A 366 7.11 -10.18 -1.00
C LYS A 366 8.00 -10.15 0.23
N TYR A 367 9.18 -10.75 0.16
CA TYR A 367 10.08 -10.79 1.31
C TYR A 367 10.64 -9.42 1.70
N ALA A 368 10.81 -8.52 0.73
CA ALA A 368 11.19 -7.14 1.00
C ALA A 368 10.08 -6.38 1.78
N TYR A 369 8.80 -6.61 1.44
CA TYR A 369 7.69 -6.04 2.19
C TYR A 369 7.53 -6.67 3.57
N ASP A 370 7.73 -7.98 3.73
CA ASP A 370 7.70 -8.66 5.03
C ASP A 370 8.75 -8.06 5.98
N MET A 371 9.99 -7.92 5.50
CA MET A 371 11.08 -7.27 6.24
C MET A 371 10.76 -5.81 6.57
N ALA A 372 10.25 -5.05 5.59
CA ALA A 372 9.93 -3.64 5.78
C ALA A 372 8.82 -3.45 6.83
N LEU A 373 7.79 -4.31 6.84
CA LEU A 373 6.72 -4.27 7.84
C LEU A 373 7.24 -4.58 9.25
N VAL A 374 8.08 -5.62 9.40
CA VAL A 374 8.73 -5.94 10.69
C VAL A 374 9.59 -4.78 11.18
N SER A 375 10.38 -4.21 10.27
CA SER A 375 11.25 -3.08 10.58
C SER A 375 10.46 -1.84 10.98
N LEU A 376 9.35 -1.56 10.29
CA LEU A 376 8.45 -0.46 10.62
C LEU A 376 7.87 -0.61 12.02
N ASP A 377 7.37 -1.81 12.35
CA ASP A 377 6.81 -2.13 13.66
C ASP A 377 7.85 -1.98 14.79
N GLN A 378 9.06 -2.49 14.60
CA GLN A 378 10.15 -2.36 15.55
C GLN A 378 10.58 -0.90 15.73
N TRP A 379 10.64 -0.15 14.66
CA TRP A 379 11.02 1.26 14.72
C TRP A 379 9.96 2.12 15.40
N ALA A 380 8.69 1.89 15.10
CA ALA A 380 7.59 2.62 15.72
C ALA A 380 7.42 2.30 17.21
N ARG A 381 7.46 1.01 17.58
CA ARG A 381 7.13 0.56 18.95
C ARG A 381 8.33 0.50 19.88
N LYS A 382 9.54 0.25 19.34
CA LYS A 382 10.77 0.03 20.14
C LYS A 382 11.88 1.02 19.86
N GLY A 383 11.72 1.90 18.86
CA GLY A 383 12.76 2.84 18.46
C GLY A 383 13.96 2.19 17.76
N ILE A 384 13.87 0.92 17.37
CA ILE A 384 14.97 0.19 16.70
C ILE A 384 14.97 0.59 15.22
N ALA A 385 15.94 1.41 14.82
CA ALA A 385 16.08 1.87 13.46
C ALA A 385 16.45 0.70 12.51
N PRO A 386 15.81 0.58 11.34
CA PRO A 386 16.15 -0.43 10.36
C PRO A 386 17.51 -0.20 9.71
N VAL A 387 18.10 -1.26 9.14
CA VAL A 387 19.32 -1.18 8.33
C VAL A 387 19.18 -0.17 7.19
N ARG A 388 20.31 0.41 6.75
CA ARG A 388 20.34 1.32 5.60
C ARG A 388 20.83 0.57 4.37
N ALA A 389 20.21 0.83 3.21
CA ALA A 389 20.64 0.31 1.92
C ALA A 389 21.37 1.40 1.12
N THR A 390 22.37 1.00 0.33
CA THR A 390 22.84 1.87 -0.76
C THR A 390 21.77 1.90 -1.85
N PRO A 391 21.51 3.04 -2.49
CA PRO A 391 20.59 3.09 -3.63
C PRO A 391 21.08 2.24 -4.81
N ILE A 392 20.17 1.84 -5.69
CA ILE A 392 20.55 1.25 -6.99
C ILE A 392 21.32 2.30 -7.79
N GLU A 393 22.43 1.88 -8.41
CA GLU A 393 23.24 2.76 -9.20
C GLU A 393 22.56 3.14 -10.53
N VAL A 394 22.55 4.43 -10.82
CA VAL A 394 21.99 4.98 -12.06
C VAL A 394 23.04 5.90 -12.70
N GLN A 395 23.37 5.62 -13.95
CA GLN A 395 24.26 6.46 -14.76
C GLN A 395 23.53 6.85 -16.05
N ASP A 396 23.54 8.13 -16.41
CA ASP A 396 22.87 8.68 -17.59
C ASP A 396 21.41 8.26 -17.72
N GLY A 397 20.69 8.22 -16.58
CA GLY A 397 19.28 7.81 -16.52
C GLY A 397 19.01 6.30 -16.67
N LYS A 398 20.05 5.48 -16.70
CA LYS A 398 19.96 4.03 -16.85
C LYS A 398 20.49 3.31 -15.62
N ILE A 399 19.88 2.20 -15.26
CA ILE A 399 20.36 1.32 -14.20
C ILE A 399 21.70 0.72 -14.60
N VAL A 400 22.69 0.79 -13.71
CA VAL A 400 23.98 0.09 -13.88
C VAL A 400 23.77 -1.40 -13.58
N LEU A 401 24.22 -2.25 -14.50
CA LEU A 401 24.06 -3.71 -14.40
C LEU A 401 25.38 -4.39 -14.07
N ASP A 402 25.33 -5.45 -13.27
CA ASP A 402 26.48 -6.33 -13.01
C ASP A 402 26.72 -7.35 -14.16
N ALA A 403 27.73 -8.20 -14.03
CA ALA A 403 28.07 -9.21 -15.03
C ALA A 403 26.96 -10.27 -15.25
N ALA A 404 26.02 -10.40 -14.33
CA ALA A 404 24.86 -11.26 -14.46
C ALA A 404 23.66 -10.54 -15.13
N GLY A 405 23.79 -9.26 -15.43
CA GLY A 405 22.72 -8.44 -15.99
C GLY A 405 21.71 -7.92 -14.95
N ASN A 406 22.05 -8.00 -13.66
CA ASN A 406 21.19 -7.54 -12.57
C ASN A 406 21.65 -6.18 -12.03
N GLY A 407 20.75 -5.38 -11.44
CA GLY A 407 21.07 -4.05 -10.94
C GLY A 407 22.14 -4.05 -9.85
N VAL A 408 23.06 -3.07 -9.94
CA VAL A 408 24.11 -2.81 -8.92
C VAL A 408 23.53 -1.92 -7.84
N GLY A 409 23.86 -2.22 -6.58
CA GLY A 409 23.30 -1.50 -5.41
C GLY A 409 21.87 -1.96 -5.06
N GLY A 410 21.20 -1.17 -4.24
CA GLY A 410 19.89 -1.52 -3.70
C GLY A 410 19.93 -2.66 -2.67
N VAL A 411 18.75 -3.16 -2.34
CA VAL A 411 18.57 -4.39 -1.56
C VAL A 411 18.64 -5.56 -2.54
N ARG A 412 19.69 -6.36 -2.41
CA ARG A 412 19.95 -7.49 -3.29
C ARG A 412 19.53 -8.79 -2.59
N SER A 413 18.56 -9.49 -3.17
CA SER A 413 18.09 -10.77 -2.67
C SER A 413 19.10 -11.90 -2.95
N PRO A 414 18.97 -13.09 -2.35
CA PRO A 414 19.83 -14.23 -2.65
C PRO A 414 19.84 -14.61 -4.14
N TRP A 415 18.72 -14.41 -4.84
CA TRP A 415 18.62 -14.64 -6.30
C TRP A 415 19.47 -13.68 -7.13
N VAL A 416 19.73 -12.49 -6.62
CA VAL A 416 20.57 -11.49 -7.27
C VAL A 416 22.03 -11.60 -6.83
N GLU A 417 22.28 -11.96 -5.56
CA GLU A 417 23.64 -12.14 -5.03
C GLU A 417 24.32 -13.42 -5.53
N VAL A 418 23.53 -14.50 -5.70
CA VAL A 418 23.99 -15.80 -6.20
C VAL A 418 23.10 -16.18 -7.39
N PRO A 419 23.25 -15.48 -8.55
CA PRO A 419 22.28 -15.55 -9.62
C PRO A 419 22.37 -16.87 -10.40
N ALA A 420 21.20 -17.47 -10.67
CA ALA A 420 21.02 -18.52 -11.68
C ALA A 420 20.29 -17.98 -12.93
N ALA A 421 20.04 -16.66 -12.97
CA ALA A 421 19.30 -16.01 -14.03
C ALA A 421 19.65 -14.53 -14.14
N THR A 422 19.32 -13.94 -15.28
CA THR A 422 19.13 -12.50 -15.42
C THR A 422 17.67 -12.15 -15.16
N TYR A 423 17.44 -11.14 -14.34
CA TYR A 423 16.09 -10.69 -13.97
C TYR A 423 15.78 -9.36 -14.64
N PHE A 424 15.04 -9.42 -15.73
CA PHE A 424 14.59 -8.23 -16.45
C PHE A 424 13.40 -7.63 -15.71
N THR A 425 13.48 -6.35 -15.38
CA THR A 425 12.43 -5.65 -14.63
C THR A 425 11.35 -5.06 -15.51
N THR A 426 11.54 -5.12 -16.82
CA THR A 426 10.60 -4.70 -17.88
C THR A 426 10.63 -5.73 -19.00
N THR A 427 9.54 -5.79 -19.76
CA THR A 427 9.44 -6.67 -20.95
C THR A 427 8.99 -5.85 -22.15
N PRO A 428 9.59 -6.04 -23.34
CA PRO A 428 9.12 -5.41 -24.56
C PRO A 428 7.68 -5.77 -24.90
N GLY A 429 6.93 -4.84 -25.46
CA GLY A 429 5.56 -5.05 -25.91
C GLY A 429 4.63 -3.88 -25.57
N PRO A 430 3.37 -3.95 -26.04
CA PRO A 430 2.38 -2.90 -25.83
C PRO A 430 1.76 -2.96 -24.40
N GLY A 431 1.08 -1.90 -24.03
CA GLY A 431 0.30 -1.83 -22.79
C GLY A 431 1.16 -1.97 -21.52
N ASN A 432 0.83 -2.92 -20.67
CA ASN A 432 1.49 -3.12 -19.37
C ASN A 432 2.80 -3.90 -19.46
N CYS A 433 3.28 -4.32 -20.62
CA CYS A 433 4.49 -5.12 -20.77
C CYS A 433 5.70 -4.47 -20.07
N ARG A 434 5.83 -3.15 -20.14
CA ARG A 434 6.91 -2.42 -19.46
C ARG A 434 6.84 -2.47 -17.92
N GLU A 435 5.71 -2.86 -17.35
CA GLU A 435 5.51 -3.01 -15.90
C GLU A 435 5.79 -4.44 -15.42
N LEU A 436 5.91 -5.37 -16.38
CA LEU A 436 6.11 -6.79 -16.16
C LEU A 436 7.58 -7.16 -16.37
N GLY A 437 8.14 -7.86 -15.41
CA GLY A 437 9.47 -8.44 -15.56
C GLY A 437 9.42 -9.84 -16.16
N HIS A 438 10.56 -10.30 -16.66
CA HIS A 438 10.77 -11.69 -17.05
C HIS A 438 12.12 -12.18 -16.57
N THR A 439 12.29 -13.49 -16.57
CA THR A 439 13.51 -14.17 -16.08
C THR A 439 14.11 -15.00 -17.20
N GLU A 440 15.40 -14.77 -17.49
CA GLU A 440 16.18 -15.61 -18.38
C GLU A 440 17.16 -16.45 -17.58
N MET A 441 16.89 -17.75 -17.51
CA MET A 441 17.73 -18.71 -16.78
C MET A 441 19.10 -18.86 -17.46
N PHE A 442 20.16 -18.97 -16.68
CA PHE A 442 21.49 -19.31 -17.18
C PHE A 442 21.50 -20.73 -17.71
N ASP A 443 22.17 -20.94 -18.81
CA ASP A 443 22.42 -22.27 -19.33
C ASP A 443 23.41 -23.05 -18.44
N LYS A 444 23.52 -24.37 -18.71
CA LYS A 444 24.39 -25.24 -17.95
C LYS A 444 25.85 -24.76 -17.98
N ALA A 445 26.33 -24.32 -19.12
CA ALA A 445 27.75 -23.92 -19.28
C ALA A 445 28.05 -22.68 -18.40
N ARG A 446 27.15 -21.71 -18.36
CA ARG A 446 27.26 -20.53 -17.48
C ARG A 446 27.17 -20.91 -16.00
N MET A 447 26.25 -21.78 -15.63
CA MET A 447 26.14 -22.29 -14.24
C MET A 447 27.38 -23.05 -13.81
N ASP A 448 27.91 -23.93 -14.66
CA ASP A 448 29.16 -24.68 -14.39
C ASP A 448 30.36 -23.72 -14.25
N SER A 449 30.43 -22.68 -15.09
CA SER A 449 31.48 -21.66 -15.01
C SER A 449 31.41 -20.83 -13.73
N LEU A 450 30.22 -20.49 -13.22
CA LEU A 450 30.03 -19.67 -12.01
C LEU A 450 30.21 -20.50 -10.72
N TYR A 451 29.74 -21.74 -10.72
CA TYR A 451 29.57 -22.52 -9.49
C TYR A 451 30.27 -23.89 -9.50
N GLY A 452 30.66 -24.39 -10.65
CA GLY A 452 31.29 -25.70 -10.82
C GLY A 452 30.34 -26.88 -10.67
N SER A 453 29.32 -26.77 -9.79
CA SER A 453 28.32 -27.81 -9.59
C SER A 453 27.05 -27.24 -8.97
N GLU A 454 25.93 -27.93 -9.18
CA GLU A 454 24.63 -27.60 -8.54
C GLU A 454 24.76 -27.57 -7.01
N LYS A 455 25.47 -28.53 -6.41
CA LYS A 455 25.70 -28.55 -4.96
C LYS A 455 26.41 -27.31 -4.45
N ASN A 456 27.38 -26.78 -5.20
CA ASN A 456 28.08 -25.55 -4.83
C ASN A 456 27.18 -24.34 -4.98
N TYR A 457 26.37 -24.29 -6.03
CA TYR A 457 25.35 -23.23 -6.19
C TYR A 457 24.41 -23.20 -4.98
N GLN A 458 23.80 -24.35 -4.65
CA GLN A 458 22.87 -24.46 -3.52
C GLN A 458 23.54 -24.07 -2.19
N SER A 459 24.79 -24.46 -1.97
CA SER A 459 25.57 -24.09 -0.78
C SER A 459 25.79 -22.56 -0.71
N LYS A 460 26.22 -21.93 -1.80
CA LYS A 460 26.43 -20.47 -1.86
C LYS A 460 25.11 -19.71 -1.69
N PHE A 461 24.03 -20.20 -2.31
CA PHE A 461 22.71 -19.61 -2.17
C PHE A 461 22.23 -19.65 -0.72
N ALA A 462 22.31 -20.80 -0.05
CA ALA A 462 21.95 -20.95 1.35
C ALA A 462 22.79 -20.06 2.27
N GLN A 463 24.11 -19.95 2.01
CA GLN A 463 24.99 -19.03 2.75
C GLN A 463 24.58 -17.56 2.56
N SER A 464 24.22 -17.16 1.33
CA SER A 464 23.71 -15.81 1.05
C SER A 464 22.43 -15.53 1.83
N VAL A 465 21.48 -16.47 1.87
CA VAL A 465 20.26 -16.35 2.69
C VAL A 465 20.62 -16.10 4.16
N ASP A 466 21.52 -16.92 4.74
CA ASP A 466 21.90 -16.79 6.15
C ASP A 466 22.58 -15.46 6.45
N GLN A 467 23.42 -14.96 5.53
CA GLN A 467 24.07 -13.66 5.65
C GLN A 467 23.05 -12.52 5.61
N LEU A 468 22.08 -12.59 4.70
CA LEU A 468 21.05 -11.57 4.56
C LEU A 468 20.06 -11.57 5.74
N VAL A 469 19.71 -12.72 6.29
CA VAL A 469 18.92 -12.82 7.54
C VAL A 469 19.71 -12.22 8.71
N LYS A 470 21.00 -12.58 8.87
CA LYS A 470 21.85 -12.01 9.92
C LYS A 470 22.02 -10.49 9.78
N ALA A 471 22.07 -9.98 8.58
CA ALA A 471 22.17 -8.55 8.29
C ALA A 471 20.83 -7.80 8.44
N GLY A 472 19.70 -8.48 8.69
CA GLY A 472 18.39 -7.90 8.88
C GLY A 472 17.62 -7.58 7.60
N TRP A 473 18.03 -8.14 6.45
CA TRP A 473 17.36 -7.95 5.15
C TRP A 473 16.22 -8.93 4.90
N PHE A 474 16.18 -10.02 5.65
CA PHE A 474 15.09 -11.00 5.60
C PHE A 474 14.74 -11.45 7.02
N THR A 475 13.48 -11.82 7.22
CA THR A 475 13.08 -12.44 8.50
C THR A 475 13.64 -13.87 8.60
N GLU A 476 13.80 -14.38 9.82
CA GLU A 476 14.22 -15.80 10.01
C GLU A 476 13.23 -16.79 9.38
N SER A 477 11.93 -16.49 9.45
CA SER A 477 10.87 -17.30 8.83
C SER A 477 11.03 -17.35 7.32
N ASP A 478 11.24 -16.20 6.69
CA ASP A 478 11.41 -16.12 5.23
C ASP A 478 12.71 -16.77 4.79
N GLY A 479 13.79 -16.60 5.53
CA GLY A 479 15.05 -17.28 5.25
C GLY A 479 14.91 -18.81 5.23
N LYS A 480 14.12 -19.38 6.15
CA LYS A 480 13.80 -20.82 6.15
C LYS A 480 13.01 -21.25 4.92
N LYS A 481 11.98 -20.47 4.53
CA LYS A 481 11.15 -20.72 3.33
C LYS A 481 11.99 -20.65 2.06
N ILE A 482 12.79 -19.59 1.90
CA ILE A 482 13.67 -19.39 0.74
C ILE A 482 14.61 -20.57 0.55
N LYS A 483 15.27 -21.05 1.63
CA LYS A 483 16.15 -22.21 1.56
C LYS A 483 15.40 -23.51 1.23
N ALA A 484 14.20 -23.72 1.78
CA ALA A 484 13.40 -24.89 1.49
C ALA A 484 12.92 -24.94 0.02
N ASP A 485 12.60 -23.81 -0.56
CA ASP A 485 12.14 -23.71 -1.96
C ASP A 485 13.29 -23.86 -2.96
N ALA A 486 14.51 -23.43 -2.61
CA ALA A 486 15.69 -23.61 -3.45
C ALA A 486 16.10 -25.07 -3.63
N VAL A 487 15.74 -25.94 -2.69
CA VAL A 487 16.05 -27.40 -2.75
C VAL A 487 15.03 -28.16 -3.60
N LYS A 488 13.85 -27.59 -3.85
CA LYS A 488 12.76 -28.25 -4.63
C LYS A 488 12.88 -28.07 -6.15
N LYS A 489 13.74 -27.20 -6.61
CA LYS A 489 14.01 -26.91 -8.03
C LYS A 489 15.28 -27.61 -8.50
#